data_205b22b9d95228b403346369b0bfd608
#
_entry.id   205b22b9d95228b403346369b0bfd608
#
_cell.length_a   1.000
_cell.length_b   1.000
_cell.length_c   1.000
_cell.angle_alpha   90.00
_cell.angle_beta   90.00
_cell.angle_gamma   90.00
#
_symmetry.space_group_name_H-M   'P 1'
#
loop_
_entity.id
_entity.type
_entity.pdbx_description
1 polymer ?
#
loop_
_entity_poly.entity_id
_entity_poly.type
_entity_poly.pdbx_seq_one_letter_code
_entity_poly.pdbx_strand_id
1 'polypeptide(L)'
;MLKYWETNGRKDSFSQLHTDGYSLIAVQQLELITSYPKIYWEASVLQVESGAVEIEAVDKEQDGREKTTNYGKLGGAIATLQKQGVKFDLPNINKADKGFVADEENGSILYSLKAISSINIKTAELIIANRPYTSMKDFHDRLHLVKQEVTTKDGKKQNKALISKEQMLNLIKAGCFDELEPNKTRLQLLEEYLHWEFPDKKALTTANLPQIIARGLIPDDYAEEMRYYHFRNYLREGIKLDDGQLPQHKQQDDYKVVKARKWYLLDGEDEMDTQDVVETFWEMFPELQEGKHWFYNEDMEYFDNAIWVECGVQTKGSFEALYKAHTSGIMSLLRTSELLEGFNMSLFTERKNEEISGTPSKWEMETCCFYYNEHELAHLNREYYNVMNFFDLPEEPEVVDYWERKDKDTGDIIKIPKFKIHQICGVVLDRNTNKHTVSLLTEYGVVECKYQKGQFSHYDRRLSIPDEETGKNKVLENSWFKRGNLLFVRGVRSGDQFRVKTYKNGVYAHSTSLIEKVYEDGVVLQKEERTQID
;
A
#
# COMPACT_ATOMS: atom_id res chain seq x y z
N MET A 1 -43.61 -26.02 34.60
CA MET A 1 -43.37 -24.98 33.58
C MET A 1 -43.59 -23.57 34.13
N LEU A 2 -44.72 -23.23 34.76
CA LEU A 2 -44.96 -21.88 35.32
C LEU A 2 -43.89 -21.44 36.34
N LYS A 3 -43.47 -22.29 37.28
CA LYS A 3 -42.41 -21.97 38.26
C LYS A 3 -41.03 -21.73 37.62
N TYR A 4 -40.73 -22.35 36.48
CA TYR A 4 -39.50 -22.12 35.73
C TYR A 4 -39.52 -20.72 35.11
N TRP A 5 -40.67 -20.28 34.61
CA TRP A 5 -40.86 -18.94 34.07
C TRP A 5 -40.79 -17.85 35.14
N GLU A 6 -41.33 -18.09 36.32
CA GLU A 6 -41.30 -17.13 37.45
C GLU A 6 -39.90 -16.93 38.03
N THR A 7 -39.03 -17.97 38.00
CA THR A 7 -37.66 -17.88 38.54
C THR A 7 -36.59 -17.42 37.55
N ASN A 8 -36.68 -17.79 36.29
CA ASN A 8 -35.69 -17.47 35.27
C ASN A 8 -36.11 -16.32 34.33
N GLY A 9 -37.43 -16.08 34.20
CA GLY A 9 -37.97 -15.07 33.27
C GLY A 9 -37.71 -13.62 33.64
N ARG A 10 -37.29 -13.34 34.87
CA ARG A 10 -37.05 -11.94 35.31
C ARG A 10 -35.65 -11.40 34.97
N LYS A 11 -34.71 -12.22 34.57
CA LYS A 11 -33.35 -11.76 34.28
C LYS A 11 -33.02 -11.62 32.79
N ASP A 12 -33.69 -12.36 31.90
CA ASP A 12 -33.37 -12.42 30.47
C ASP A 12 -34.60 -12.42 29.53
N SER A 13 -35.82 -12.12 30.03
CA SER A 13 -37.01 -12.09 29.16
C SER A 13 -37.21 -10.72 28.54
N PHE A 14 -37.31 -10.67 27.21
CA PHE A 14 -37.81 -9.51 26.50
C PHE A 14 -39.25 -9.19 27.01
N SER A 15 -39.56 -7.90 27.18
CA SER A 15 -40.92 -7.50 27.47
C SER A 15 -41.86 -7.94 26.35
N GLN A 16 -43.13 -8.24 26.67
CA GLN A 16 -44.14 -8.63 25.68
C GLN A 16 -44.19 -7.62 24.51
N LEU A 17 -44.06 -6.32 24.81
CA LEU A 17 -44.03 -5.24 23.81
C LEU A 17 -42.88 -5.41 22.80
N HIS A 18 -41.68 -5.83 23.24
CA HIS A 18 -40.60 -6.12 22.35
C HIS A 18 -40.89 -7.34 21.46
N THR A 19 -41.43 -8.39 22.04
CA THR A 19 -41.79 -9.63 21.31
C THR A 19 -42.85 -9.34 20.25
N ASP A 20 -43.89 -8.59 20.61
CA ASP A 20 -44.97 -8.18 19.70
C ASP A 20 -44.42 -7.26 18.58
N GLY A 21 -43.56 -6.32 18.93
CA GLY A 21 -42.89 -5.43 17.97
C GLY A 21 -42.01 -6.20 16.94
N TYR A 22 -41.18 -7.13 17.41
CA TYR A 22 -40.38 -7.97 16.51
C TYR A 22 -41.24 -8.90 15.65
N SER A 23 -42.36 -9.42 16.19
CA SER A 23 -43.29 -10.26 15.42
C SER A 23 -43.96 -9.46 14.30
N LEU A 24 -44.39 -8.23 14.56
CA LEU A 24 -44.96 -7.33 13.55
C LEU A 24 -43.94 -7.03 12.44
N ILE A 25 -42.68 -6.70 12.81
CA ILE A 25 -41.61 -6.49 11.84
C ILE A 25 -41.38 -7.75 10.98
N ALA A 26 -41.32 -8.92 11.60
CA ALA A 26 -41.14 -10.19 10.89
C ALA A 26 -42.29 -10.46 9.90
N VAL A 27 -43.53 -10.19 10.26
CA VAL A 27 -44.70 -10.33 9.37
C VAL A 27 -44.61 -9.35 8.20
N GLN A 28 -44.24 -8.08 8.45
CA GLN A 28 -44.04 -7.11 7.38
C GLN A 28 -42.88 -7.52 6.41
N GLN A 29 -41.81 -8.05 6.96
CA GLN A 29 -40.71 -8.56 6.14
C GLN A 29 -41.14 -9.75 5.27
N LEU A 30 -41.90 -10.69 5.82
CA LEU A 30 -42.47 -11.82 5.08
C LEU A 30 -43.41 -11.36 3.95
N GLU A 31 -44.28 -10.37 4.24
CA GLU A 31 -45.15 -9.79 3.22
C GLU A 31 -44.35 -9.16 2.08
N LEU A 32 -43.32 -8.37 2.39
CA LEU A 32 -42.46 -7.76 1.38
C LEU A 32 -41.73 -8.82 0.53
N ILE A 33 -41.18 -9.87 1.16
CA ILE A 33 -40.47 -10.95 0.48
C ILE A 33 -41.39 -11.72 -0.48
N THR A 34 -42.68 -11.88 -0.09
CA THR A 34 -43.65 -12.62 -0.92
C THR A 34 -44.33 -11.76 -1.98
N SER A 35 -44.36 -10.43 -1.82
CA SER A 35 -45.03 -9.48 -2.71
C SER A 35 -44.10 -8.92 -3.79
N TYR A 36 -42.80 -8.94 -3.57
CA TYR A 36 -41.79 -8.40 -4.50
C TYR A 36 -40.79 -9.46 -4.96
N PRO A 37 -40.17 -9.32 -6.13
CA PRO A 37 -39.08 -10.19 -6.57
C PRO A 37 -37.97 -10.28 -5.53
N LYS A 38 -37.49 -11.48 -5.28
CA LYS A 38 -36.49 -11.79 -4.25
C LYS A 38 -35.24 -10.91 -4.32
N ILE A 39 -34.86 -10.49 -5.52
CA ILE A 39 -33.67 -9.68 -5.78
C ILE A 39 -33.69 -8.32 -5.04
N TYR A 40 -34.87 -7.73 -4.82
CA TYR A 40 -35.00 -6.50 -4.05
C TYR A 40 -34.66 -6.71 -2.57
N TRP A 41 -35.07 -7.88 -2.04
CA TRP A 41 -34.70 -8.27 -0.68
C TRP A 41 -33.20 -8.48 -0.55
N GLU A 42 -32.61 -9.19 -1.52
CA GLU A 42 -31.17 -9.48 -1.57
C GLU A 42 -30.34 -8.19 -1.66
N ALA A 43 -30.73 -7.24 -2.49
CA ALA A 43 -30.11 -5.91 -2.57
C ALA A 43 -30.23 -5.14 -1.22
N SER A 44 -31.39 -5.25 -0.56
CA SER A 44 -31.60 -4.61 0.75
C SER A 44 -30.74 -5.22 1.86
N VAL A 45 -30.54 -6.55 1.84
CA VAL A 45 -29.62 -7.23 2.77
C VAL A 45 -28.19 -6.70 2.59
N LEU A 46 -27.71 -6.59 1.34
CA LEU A 46 -26.38 -6.04 1.05
C LEU A 46 -26.24 -4.59 1.52
N GLN A 47 -27.31 -3.80 1.37
CA GLN A 47 -27.35 -2.43 1.84
C GLN A 47 -27.12 -2.35 3.36
N VAL A 48 -27.77 -3.23 4.13
CA VAL A 48 -27.63 -3.31 5.58
C VAL A 48 -26.25 -3.85 5.98
N GLU A 49 -25.82 -4.96 5.38
CA GLU A 49 -24.54 -5.61 5.72
C GLU A 49 -23.34 -4.73 5.37
N SER A 50 -23.42 -3.94 4.30
CA SER A 50 -22.38 -2.98 3.95
C SER A 50 -22.26 -1.82 4.94
N GLY A 51 -23.27 -1.61 5.81
CA GLY A 51 -23.35 -0.43 6.66
C GLY A 51 -23.69 0.85 5.89
N ALA A 52 -24.20 0.72 4.65
CA ALA A 52 -24.50 1.85 3.77
C ALA A 52 -25.78 2.58 4.14
N VAL A 53 -26.67 1.98 4.94
CA VAL A 53 -27.87 2.63 5.44
C VAL A 53 -27.49 3.58 6.57
N GLU A 54 -27.51 4.86 6.33
CA GLU A 54 -27.69 5.84 7.38
C GLU A 54 -29.13 5.68 7.86
N ILE A 55 -29.32 5.11 9.04
CA ILE A 55 -30.59 5.28 9.77
C ILE A 55 -30.62 6.75 10.11
N GLU A 56 -31.43 7.51 9.40
CA GLU A 56 -31.59 8.96 9.57
C GLU A 56 -32.09 9.38 10.95
N ALA A 57 -32.41 8.45 11.81
CA ALA A 57 -32.91 8.69 13.15
C ALA A 57 -32.03 7.99 14.18
N VAL A 58 -31.57 8.78 15.10
CA VAL A 58 -30.89 8.48 16.36
C VAL A 58 -29.37 8.54 16.30
N ASP A 59 -28.85 9.56 16.99
CA ASP A 59 -27.48 9.81 17.41
C ASP A 59 -26.50 10.49 16.41
N LYS A 60 -26.92 11.64 15.85
CA LYS A 60 -25.96 12.62 15.29
C LYS A 60 -25.06 13.29 16.35
N GLU A 61 -25.19 12.99 17.62
CA GLU A 61 -24.48 13.74 18.67
C GLU A 61 -23.25 13.07 19.29
N GLN A 62 -22.96 11.79 19.02
CA GLN A 62 -21.86 11.16 19.77
C GLN A 62 -20.55 10.91 19.02
N ASP A 63 -20.42 10.86 17.72
CA ASP A 63 -19.06 10.65 17.15
C ASP A 63 -18.82 11.10 15.70
N GLY A 64 -19.55 11.93 15.06
CA GLY A 64 -19.22 12.61 13.79
C GLY A 64 -18.42 11.82 12.72
N ARG A 65 -18.22 10.51 12.91
CA ARG A 65 -17.48 9.63 11.99
C ARG A 65 -18.47 8.86 11.12
N GLU A 66 -18.37 9.06 9.81
CA GLU A 66 -19.06 8.20 8.84
C GLU A 66 -18.71 6.73 9.14
N LYS A 67 -19.73 5.87 9.21
CA LYS A 67 -19.51 4.43 9.33
C LYS A 67 -18.83 3.93 8.07
N THR A 68 -17.64 3.34 8.22
CA THR A 68 -16.91 2.71 7.13
C THR A 68 -17.63 1.44 6.69
N THR A 69 -17.55 1.12 5.38
CA THR A 69 -18.10 -0.13 4.83
C THR A 69 -17.52 -1.34 5.55
N ASN A 70 -18.39 -2.25 6.01
CA ASN A 70 -17.98 -3.51 6.61
C ASN A 70 -17.74 -4.57 5.52
N TYR A 71 -16.52 -4.60 5.00
CA TYR A 71 -16.18 -5.46 3.88
C TYR A 71 -16.18 -6.96 4.21
N GLY A 72 -15.90 -7.32 5.47
CA GLY A 72 -15.97 -8.73 5.90
C GLY A 72 -17.39 -9.27 5.81
N LYS A 73 -18.38 -8.52 6.30
CA LYS A 73 -19.80 -8.88 6.22
C LYS A 73 -20.31 -8.80 4.79
N LEU A 74 -20.00 -7.72 4.07
CA LEU A 74 -20.41 -7.51 2.70
C LEU A 74 -19.90 -8.63 1.79
N GLY A 75 -18.60 -8.95 1.83
CA GLY A 75 -18.02 -10.03 1.04
C GLY A 75 -18.63 -11.39 1.37
N GLY A 76 -18.92 -11.65 2.66
CA GLY A 76 -19.63 -12.86 3.09
C GLY A 76 -21.06 -12.95 2.54
N ALA A 77 -21.81 -11.86 2.58
CA ALA A 77 -23.16 -11.79 2.02
C ALA A 77 -23.15 -11.99 0.50
N ILE A 78 -22.26 -11.30 -0.22
CA ILE A 78 -22.10 -11.46 -1.68
C ILE A 78 -21.76 -12.92 -2.02
N ALA A 79 -20.75 -13.51 -1.36
CA ALA A 79 -20.36 -14.90 -1.61
C ALA A 79 -21.52 -15.88 -1.38
N THR A 80 -22.36 -15.61 -0.37
CA THR A 80 -23.57 -16.43 -0.10
C THR A 80 -24.60 -16.29 -1.21
N LEU A 81 -24.86 -15.08 -1.67
CA LEU A 81 -25.82 -14.81 -2.74
C LEU A 81 -25.34 -15.35 -4.09
N GLN A 82 -24.04 -15.24 -4.40
CA GLN A 82 -23.46 -15.84 -5.60
C GLN A 82 -23.65 -17.36 -5.64
N LYS A 83 -23.49 -18.05 -4.49
CA LYS A 83 -23.76 -19.49 -4.37
C LYS A 83 -25.24 -19.84 -4.60
N GLN A 84 -26.14 -18.91 -4.30
CA GLN A 84 -27.58 -19.05 -4.58
C GLN A 84 -27.95 -18.71 -6.03
N GLY A 85 -26.96 -18.36 -6.86
CA GLY A 85 -27.13 -18.05 -8.28
C GLY A 85 -27.45 -16.58 -8.58
N VAL A 86 -27.35 -15.68 -7.58
CA VAL A 86 -27.54 -14.24 -7.80
C VAL A 86 -26.33 -13.69 -8.56
N LYS A 87 -26.60 -12.97 -9.63
CA LYS A 87 -25.58 -12.30 -10.43
C LYS A 87 -25.29 -10.92 -9.88
N PHE A 88 -24.03 -10.52 -9.99
CA PHE A 88 -23.59 -9.18 -9.63
C PHE A 88 -23.00 -8.48 -10.84
N ASP A 89 -23.38 -7.24 -11.04
CA ASP A 89 -22.78 -6.38 -12.05
C ASP A 89 -21.80 -5.40 -11.40
N LEU A 90 -20.73 -5.12 -12.13
CA LEU A 90 -19.74 -4.13 -11.70
C LEU A 90 -20.36 -2.73 -11.62
N PRO A 91 -19.87 -1.88 -10.72
CA PRO A 91 -20.38 -0.52 -10.60
C PRO A 91 -20.12 0.28 -11.90
N ASN A 92 -21.18 0.73 -12.54
CA ASN A 92 -21.08 1.60 -13.73
C ASN A 92 -21.15 3.06 -13.32
N ILE A 93 -20.22 3.89 -13.79
CA ILE A 93 -20.10 5.29 -13.36
C ILE A 93 -21.35 6.11 -13.65
N ASN A 94 -22.10 5.79 -14.71
CA ASN A 94 -23.32 6.48 -15.11
C ASN A 94 -24.62 5.86 -14.56
N LYS A 95 -24.59 4.60 -14.08
CA LYS A 95 -25.78 3.85 -13.67
C LYS A 95 -25.82 3.54 -12.16
N ALA A 96 -24.67 3.19 -11.58
CA ALA A 96 -24.61 2.77 -10.16
C ALA A 96 -25.05 3.87 -9.21
N ASP A 97 -25.78 3.51 -8.16
CA ASP A 97 -26.23 4.45 -7.13
C ASP A 97 -25.32 4.39 -5.89
N LYS A 98 -25.59 5.21 -4.90
CA LYS A 98 -24.95 5.18 -3.59
C LYS A 98 -25.20 3.87 -2.84
N GLY A 99 -26.26 3.13 -3.18
CA GLY A 99 -26.62 1.82 -2.68
C GLY A 99 -26.57 0.73 -3.75
N PHE A 100 -26.84 -0.53 -3.33
CA PHE A 100 -27.00 -1.65 -4.24
C PHE A 100 -28.34 -1.54 -4.95
N VAL A 101 -28.35 -1.70 -6.28
CA VAL A 101 -29.56 -1.56 -7.10
C VAL A 101 -29.93 -2.92 -7.69
N ALA A 102 -31.16 -3.36 -7.44
CA ALA A 102 -31.69 -4.57 -8.07
C ALA A 102 -32.06 -4.28 -9.52
N ASP A 103 -31.54 -5.09 -10.46
CA ASP A 103 -31.94 -5.14 -11.84
C ASP A 103 -32.81 -6.39 -12.06
N GLU A 104 -34.13 -6.18 -12.02
CA GLU A 104 -35.12 -7.24 -12.14
C GLU A 104 -35.11 -7.87 -13.53
N GLU A 105 -34.86 -7.07 -14.59
CA GLU A 105 -34.88 -7.54 -15.98
C GLU A 105 -33.74 -8.52 -16.25
N ASN A 106 -32.57 -8.24 -15.72
CA ASN A 106 -31.36 -9.07 -15.89
C ASN A 106 -31.15 -10.08 -14.75
N GLY A 107 -31.94 -9.98 -13.66
CA GLY A 107 -31.78 -10.82 -12.48
C GLY A 107 -30.42 -10.62 -11.80
N SER A 108 -29.90 -9.40 -11.80
CA SER A 108 -28.60 -9.04 -11.26
C SER A 108 -28.69 -7.89 -10.25
N ILE A 109 -27.66 -7.73 -9.45
CA ILE A 109 -27.52 -6.61 -8.50
C ILE A 109 -26.35 -5.76 -8.95
N LEU A 110 -26.62 -4.49 -9.28
CA LEU A 110 -25.59 -3.51 -9.61
C LEU A 110 -24.88 -3.06 -8.31
N TYR A 111 -23.56 -3.09 -8.32
CA TYR A 111 -22.74 -2.79 -7.15
C TYR A 111 -22.79 -1.31 -6.79
N SER A 112 -22.80 -1.02 -5.48
CA SER A 112 -22.91 0.31 -4.89
C SER A 112 -21.63 1.13 -5.06
N LEU A 113 -21.72 2.41 -5.45
CA LEU A 113 -20.58 3.33 -5.48
C LEU A 113 -19.96 3.52 -4.09
N LYS A 114 -20.79 3.70 -3.04
CA LYS A 114 -20.30 3.89 -1.66
C LYS A 114 -19.56 2.65 -1.13
N ALA A 115 -19.86 1.48 -1.64
CA ALA A 115 -19.21 0.24 -1.21
C ALA A 115 -17.83 0.05 -1.84
N ILE A 116 -17.45 0.84 -2.84
CA ILE A 116 -16.09 0.84 -3.41
C ILE A 116 -15.11 1.40 -2.37
N SER A 117 -13.94 0.78 -2.26
CA SER A 117 -12.88 1.26 -1.36
C SER A 117 -12.55 2.74 -1.59
N SER A 118 -12.39 3.49 -0.50
CA SER A 118 -12.13 4.93 -0.45
C SER A 118 -13.27 5.85 -0.95
N ILE A 119 -14.37 5.30 -1.46
CA ILE A 119 -15.54 6.11 -1.86
C ILE A 119 -16.48 6.25 -0.67
N ASN A 120 -16.69 7.46 -0.20
CA ASN A 120 -17.67 7.80 0.84
C ASN A 120 -18.99 8.27 0.23
N ILE A 121 -20.01 8.51 1.09
CA ILE A 121 -21.33 8.92 0.64
C ILE A 121 -21.29 10.24 -0.14
N LYS A 122 -20.51 11.22 0.34
CA LYS A 122 -20.40 12.55 -0.32
C LYS A 122 -19.77 12.44 -1.69
N THR A 123 -18.75 11.60 -1.82
CA THR A 123 -18.11 11.31 -3.10
C THR A 123 -19.08 10.62 -4.07
N ALA A 124 -19.84 9.63 -3.60
CA ALA A 124 -20.85 8.97 -4.43
C ALA A 124 -21.94 9.96 -4.89
N GLU A 125 -22.46 10.79 -4.00
CA GLU A 125 -23.43 11.84 -4.33
C GLU A 125 -22.88 12.85 -5.32
N LEU A 126 -21.62 13.26 -5.16
CA LEU A 126 -20.94 14.16 -6.10
C LEU A 126 -20.84 13.53 -7.51
N ILE A 127 -20.48 12.25 -7.59
CA ILE A 127 -20.43 11.51 -8.85
C ILE A 127 -21.81 11.47 -9.51
N ILE A 128 -22.84 11.12 -8.75
CA ILE A 128 -24.22 11.03 -9.25
C ILE A 128 -24.75 12.39 -9.75
N ALA A 129 -24.50 13.45 -8.99
CA ALA A 129 -24.97 14.80 -9.32
C ALA A 129 -24.33 15.39 -10.60
N ASN A 130 -23.17 14.89 -11.01
CA ASN A 130 -22.45 15.38 -12.19
C ASN A 130 -22.62 14.50 -13.44
N ARG A 131 -23.50 13.52 -13.44
CA ARG A 131 -23.82 12.69 -14.61
C ARG A 131 -24.57 13.47 -15.70
N PRO A 132 -24.51 13.01 -16.97
CA PRO A 132 -23.76 11.87 -17.49
C PRO A 132 -22.30 12.21 -17.79
N TYR A 133 -21.45 11.16 -17.80
CA TYR A 133 -20.07 11.24 -18.25
C TYR A 133 -19.96 10.60 -19.64
N THR A 134 -19.16 11.20 -20.52
CA THR A 134 -18.99 10.75 -21.90
C THR A 134 -17.72 9.91 -22.10
N SER A 135 -16.73 10.04 -21.20
CA SER A 135 -15.47 9.29 -21.19
C SER A 135 -14.84 9.34 -19.82
N MET A 136 -13.83 8.49 -19.57
CA MET A 136 -13.01 8.57 -18.36
C MET A 136 -12.27 9.91 -18.28
N LYS A 137 -11.87 10.47 -19.43
CA LYS A 137 -11.25 11.80 -19.50
C LYS A 137 -12.21 12.92 -19.11
N ASP A 138 -13.46 12.89 -19.55
CA ASP A 138 -14.50 13.84 -19.15
C ASP A 138 -14.73 13.81 -17.63
N PHE A 139 -14.80 12.63 -17.04
CA PHE A 139 -14.88 12.45 -15.59
C PHE A 139 -13.66 13.05 -14.86
N HIS A 140 -12.47 12.73 -15.33
CA HIS A 140 -11.21 13.23 -14.77
C HIS A 140 -11.16 14.77 -14.79
N ASP A 141 -11.47 15.38 -15.93
CA ASP A 141 -11.38 16.83 -16.10
C ASP A 141 -12.41 17.58 -15.25
N ARG A 142 -13.61 17.01 -15.09
CA ARG A 142 -14.71 17.63 -14.32
C ARG A 142 -14.60 17.44 -12.82
N LEU A 143 -14.01 16.34 -12.34
CA LEU A 143 -14.00 16.01 -10.92
C LEU A 143 -12.60 15.90 -10.30
N HIS A 144 -11.61 15.39 -11.05
CA HIS A 144 -10.27 15.20 -10.49
C HIS A 144 -9.39 16.45 -10.64
N LEU A 145 -9.42 17.11 -11.77
CA LEU A 145 -8.65 18.34 -11.97
C LEU A 145 -9.26 19.56 -11.25
N VAL A 146 -10.56 19.53 -10.96
CA VAL A 146 -11.22 20.62 -10.23
C VAL A 146 -10.85 20.55 -8.75
N LYS A 147 -10.34 21.66 -8.23
CA LYS A 147 -9.91 21.78 -6.84
C LYS A 147 -10.86 22.68 -6.06
N GLN A 148 -11.14 22.28 -4.82
CA GLN A 148 -11.87 23.07 -3.84
C GLN A 148 -10.97 23.43 -2.66
N GLU A 149 -11.18 24.61 -2.09
CA GLU A 149 -10.50 25.02 -0.87
C GLU A 149 -11.12 24.29 0.32
N VAL A 150 -10.30 23.55 1.05
CA VAL A 150 -10.70 22.82 2.27
C VAL A 150 -9.85 23.32 3.43
N THR A 151 -10.50 23.69 4.53
CA THR A 151 -9.79 24.01 5.77
C THR A 151 -9.49 22.73 6.55
N THR A 152 -8.21 22.49 6.82
CA THR A 152 -7.78 21.34 7.63
C THR A 152 -8.16 21.53 9.10
N LYS A 153 -8.09 20.45 9.90
CA LYS A 153 -8.32 20.52 11.36
C LYS A 153 -7.42 21.53 12.08
N ASP A 154 -6.25 21.77 11.51
CA ASP A 154 -5.26 22.73 12.03
C ASP A 154 -5.48 24.16 11.50
N GLY A 155 -6.64 24.45 10.89
CA GLY A 155 -7.00 25.77 10.37
C GLY A 155 -6.29 26.19 9.08
N LYS A 156 -5.46 25.33 8.47
CA LYS A 156 -4.76 25.62 7.23
C LYS A 156 -5.66 25.38 6.02
N LYS A 157 -5.68 26.32 5.09
CA LYS A 157 -6.38 26.18 3.81
C LYS A 157 -5.55 25.36 2.84
N GLN A 158 -6.14 24.34 2.25
CA GLN A 158 -5.54 23.49 1.21
C GLN A 158 -6.48 23.33 0.04
N ASN A 159 -5.93 23.37 -1.16
CA ASN A 159 -6.68 23.03 -2.38
C ASN A 159 -6.64 21.52 -2.60
N LYS A 160 -7.78 20.86 -2.47
CA LYS A 160 -7.94 19.43 -2.73
C LYS A 160 -8.79 19.18 -3.95
N ALA A 161 -8.44 18.18 -4.77
CA ALA A 161 -9.29 17.70 -5.84
C ALA A 161 -10.63 17.22 -5.28
N LEU A 162 -11.71 17.38 -6.06
CA LEU A 162 -13.04 16.87 -5.68
C LEU A 162 -13.02 15.34 -5.55
N ILE A 163 -12.31 14.64 -6.47
CA ILE A 163 -12.01 13.21 -6.42
C ILE A 163 -10.49 13.07 -6.28
N SER A 164 -10.03 12.35 -5.25
CA SER A 164 -8.60 12.13 -5.03
C SER A 164 -8.02 11.10 -6.01
N LYS A 165 -6.67 11.07 -6.13
CA LYS A 165 -5.95 10.07 -6.91
C LYS A 165 -6.34 8.63 -6.51
N GLU A 166 -6.36 8.34 -5.21
CA GLU A 166 -6.74 7.02 -4.70
C GLU A 166 -8.17 6.63 -5.10
N GLN A 167 -9.11 7.57 -5.00
CA GLN A 167 -10.49 7.36 -5.43
C GLN A 167 -10.59 7.10 -6.94
N MET A 168 -9.85 7.86 -7.75
CA MET A 168 -9.81 7.65 -9.20
C MET A 168 -9.27 6.26 -9.55
N LEU A 169 -8.14 5.86 -8.96
CA LEU A 169 -7.57 4.52 -9.15
C LEU A 169 -8.56 3.42 -8.75
N ASN A 170 -9.25 3.58 -7.62
CA ASN A 170 -10.21 2.59 -7.15
C ASN A 170 -11.46 2.50 -8.03
N LEU A 171 -11.93 3.61 -8.58
CA LEU A 171 -13.04 3.61 -9.55
C LEU A 171 -12.66 2.88 -10.85
N ILE A 172 -11.44 3.07 -11.36
CA ILE A 172 -10.95 2.35 -12.54
C ILE A 172 -10.78 0.86 -12.22
N LYS A 173 -10.12 0.52 -11.12
CA LYS A 173 -9.91 -0.87 -10.66
C LYS A 173 -11.23 -1.61 -10.42
N ALA A 174 -12.25 -0.92 -9.93
CA ALA A 174 -13.59 -1.47 -9.73
C ALA A 174 -14.38 -1.69 -11.04
N GLY A 175 -13.86 -1.23 -12.20
CA GLY A 175 -14.52 -1.38 -13.50
C GLY A 175 -15.60 -0.34 -13.78
N CYS A 176 -15.63 0.79 -13.06
CA CYS A 176 -16.66 1.81 -13.23
C CYS A 176 -16.73 2.41 -14.65
N PHE A 177 -15.65 2.30 -15.41
CA PHE A 177 -15.52 2.86 -16.76
C PHE A 177 -15.57 1.82 -17.88
N ASP A 178 -15.70 0.51 -17.57
CA ASP A 178 -15.62 -0.56 -18.56
C ASP A 178 -16.68 -0.42 -19.67
N GLU A 179 -17.92 -0.10 -19.31
CA GLU A 179 -18.99 0.14 -20.31
C GLU A 179 -18.82 1.50 -21.05
N LEU A 180 -18.18 2.47 -20.43
CA LEU A 180 -17.95 3.79 -21.00
C LEU A 180 -16.79 3.78 -22.01
N GLU A 181 -15.80 2.92 -21.79
CA GLU A 181 -14.59 2.76 -22.61
C GLU A 181 -14.45 1.30 -23.10
N PRO A 182 -15.41 0.75 -23.86
CA PRO A 182 -15.51 -0.68 -24.15
C PRO A 182 -14.35 -1.22 -25.01
N ASN A 183 -13.57 -0.34 -25.64
CA ASN A 183 -12.44 -0.70 -26.47
C ASN A 183 -11.10 -0.72 -25.70
N LYS A 184 -11.12 -0.45 -24.40
CA LYS A 184 -9.92 -0.42 -23.55
C LYS A 184 -10.04 -1.40 -22.40
N THR A 185 -8.97 -2.07 -22.09
CA THR A 185 -8.87 -2.88 -20.87
C THR A 185 -8.67 -1.97 -19.64
N ARG A 186 -9.01 -2.44 -18.45
CA ARG A 186 -8.76 -1.69 -17.20
C ARG A 186 -7.29 -1.35 -17.02
N LEU A 187 -6.38 -2.24 -17.45
CA LEU A 187 -4.95 -1.94 -17.43
C LEU A 187 -4.61 -0.72 -18.30
N GLN A 188 -5.15 -0.67 -19.53
CA GLN A 188 -4.95 0.47 -20.42
C GLN A 188 -5.54 1.77 -19.85
N LEU A 189 -6.71 1.70 -19.20
CA LEU A 189 -7.31 2.86 -18.53
C LEU A 189 -6.46 3.35 -17.35
N LEU A 190 -5.89 2.43 -16.56
CA LEU A 190 -4.98 2.77 -15.46
C LEU A 190 -3.68 3.38 -15.98
N GLU A 191 -3.09 2.83 -17.05
CA GLU A 191 -1.89 3.39 -17.69
C GLU A 191 -2.15 4.79 -18.25
N GLU A 192 -3.29 4.99 -18.94
CA GLU A 192 -3.71 6.29 -19.45
C GLU A 192 -3.87 7.31 -18.32
N TYR A 193 -4.50 6.92 -17.21
CA TYR A 193 -4.62 7.77 -16.03
C TYR A 193 -3.25 8.13 -15.42
N LEU A 194 -2.32 7.16 -15.33
CA LEU A 194 -0.97 7.44 -14.83
C LEU A 194 -0.22 8.44 -15.72
N HIS A 195 -0.37 8.38 -17.03
CA HIS A 195 0.21 9.38 -17.94
C HIS A 195 -0.36 10.79 -17.71
N TRP A 196 -1.62 10.93 -17.31
CA TRP A 196 -2.18 12.24 -16.96
C TRP A 196 -1.62 12.78 -15.64
N GLU A 197 -1.44 11.90 -14.64
CA GLU A 197 -0.92 12.28 -13.32
C GLU A 197 0.59 12.52 -13.32
N PHE A 198 1.32 11.78 -14.12
CA PHE A 198 2.78 11.81 -14.20
C PHE A 198 3.22 12.06 -15.66
N PRO A 199 3.02 13.30 -16.15
CA PRO A 199 3.43 13.63 -17.49
C PRO A 199 4.94 13.50 -17.65
N ASP A 200 5.36 13.06 -18.83
CA ASP A 200 6.74 12.92 -19.20
C ASP A 200 7.54 14.21 -19.00
N LYS A 201 8.76 14.07 -18.52
CA LYS A 201 9.71 15.19 -18.50
C LYS A 201 10.04 15.60 -19.93
N LYS A 202 10.10 16.91 -20.14
CA LYS A 202 10.44 17.50 -21.45
C LYS A 202 11.96 17.65 -21.65
N ALA A 203 12.72 17.66 -20.56
CA ALA A 203 14.18 17.78 -20.58
C ALA A 203 14.78 17.23 -19.28
N LEU A 204 16.02 16.78 -19.36
CA LEU A 204 16.83 16.38 -18.22
C LEU A 204 17.83 17.48 -17.88
N THR A 205 18.15 17.58 -16.60
CA THR A 205 19.13 18.51 -16.04
C THR A 205 20.09 17.80 -15.11
N THR A 206 21.15 18.44 -14.67
CA THR A 206 22.08 17.89 -13.67
C THR A 206 21.40 17.49 -12.35
N ALA A 207 20.29 18.12 -12.00
CA ALA A 207 19.48 17.73 -10.83
C ALA A 207 18.84 16.34 -10.97
N ASN A 208 18.75 15.79 -12.19
CA ASN A 208 18.22 14.45 -12.43
C ASN A 208 19.30 13.36 -12.39
N LEU A 209 20.61 13.73 -12.41
CA LEU A 209 21.71 12.77 -12.44
C LEU A 209 21.63 11.70 -11.34
N PRO A 210 21.39 12.01 -10.06
CA PRO A 210 21.28 10.96 -9.04
C PRO A 210 20.22 9.91 -9.39
N GLN A 211 19.06 10.34 -9.91
CA GLN A 211 17.97 9.45 -10.31
C GLN A 211 18.33 8.63 -11.57
N ILE A 212 19.06 9.22 -12.50
CA ILE A 212 19.51 8.57 -13.75
C ILE A 212 20.53 7.48 -13.41
N ILE A 213 21.48 7.80 -12.51
CA ILE A 213 22.52 6.86 -12.02
C ILE A 213 21.87 5.69 -11.28
N ALA A 214 20.98 5.97 -10.32
CA ALA A 214 20.28 4.95 -9.56
C ALA A 214 19.48 3.96 -10.44
N ARG A 215 19.11 4.37 -11.66
CA ARG A 215 18.43 3.55 -12.65
C ARG A 215 19.35 2.84 -13.65
N GLY A 216 20.67 3.04 -13.52
CA GLY A 216 21.65 2.43 -14.42
C GLY A 216 21.52 2.91 -15.87
N LEU A 217 21.08 4.15 -16.09
CA LEU A 217 20.84 4.70 -17.44
C LEU A 217 22.05 5.44 -18.03
N ILE A 218 23.17 5.52 -17.31
CA ILE A 218 24.42 6.09 -17.81
C ILE A 218 25.19 4.99 -18.54
N PRO A 219 25.53 5.16 -19.82
CA PRO A 219 26.36 4.20 -20.54
C PRO A 219 27.77 4.11 -19.95
N ASP A 220 28.42 2.93 -20.07
CA ASP A 220 29.77 2.68 -19.56
C ASP A 220 30.84 3.58 -20.17
N ASP A 221 30.63 4.06 -21.38
CA ASP A 221 31.52 5.01 -22.07
C ASP A 221 31.73 6.32 -21.29
N TYR A 222 30.86 6.63 -20.35
CA TYR A 222 30.93 7.82 -19.49
C TYR A 222 31.56 7.54 -18.12
N ALA A 223 32.15 6.36 -17.90
CA ALA A 223 32.68 5.96 -16.59
C ALA A 223 33.72 6.96 -16.06
N GLU A 224 34.63 7.46 -16.92
CA GLU A 224 35.61 8.46 -16.52
C GLU A 224 34.96 9.78 -16.10
N GLU A 225 34.01 10.30 -16.89
CA GLU A 225 33.28 11.53 -16.53
C GLU A 225 32.46 11.36 -15.25
N MET A 226 31.92 10.17 -15.03
CA MET A 226 31.21 9.82 -13.81
C MET A 226 32.12 9.80 -12.58
N ARG A 227 33.40 9.43 -12.73
CA ARG A 227 34.41 9.52 -11.68
C ARG A 227 34.53 10.98 -11.18
N TYR A 228 34.61 11.96 -12.10
CA TYR A 228 34.63 13.39 -11.75
C TYR A 228 33.33 13.82 -11.06
N TYR A 229 32.20 13.32 -11.51
CA TYR A 229 30.90 13.63 -10.89
C TYR A 229 30.80 13.12 -9.46
N HIS A 230 31.17 11.87 -9.21
CA HIS A 230 31.16 11.27 -7.87
C HIS A 230 32.14 11.96 -6.94
N PHE A 231 33.34 12.24 -7.41
CA PHE A 231 34.36 12.95 -6.63
C PHE A 231 33.89 14.36 -6.21
N ARG A 232 33.29 15.09 -7.14
CA ARG A 232 32.72 16.41 -6.81
C ARG A 232 31.62 16.33 -5.74
N ASN A 233 30.77 15.31 -5.81
CA ASN A 233 29.74 15.10 -4.81
C ASN A 233 30.36 14.73 -3.45
N TYR A 234 31.30 13.81 -3.42
CA TYR A 234 32.09 13.46 -2.24
C TYR A 234 32.69 14.71 -1.59
N LEU A 235 33.39 15.54 -2.35
CA LEU A 235 33.98 16.78 -1.85
C LEU A 235 32.92 17.72 -1.24
N ARG A 236 31.73 17.82 -1.84
CA ARG A 236 30.64 18.71 -1.37
C ARG A 236 29.88 18.19 -0.15
N GLU A 237 29.92 16.92 0.10
CA GLU A 237 29.36 16.29 1.31
C GLU A 237 30.32 16.41 2.50
N GLY A 238 31.59 16.72 2.23
CA GLY A 238 32.61 16.91 3.25
C GLY A 238 32.43 18.20 4.08
N ILE A 239 33.39 18.45 4.94
CA ILE A 239 33.40 19.60 5.87
C ILE A 239 33.52 20.90 5.08
N LYS A 240 32.61 21.83 5.33
CA LYS A 240 32.59 23.15 4.73
C LYS A 240 33.09 24.18 5.75
N LEU A 241 34.07 25.00 5.33
CA LEU A 241 34.50 26.13 6.11
C LEU A 241 33.52 27.30 6.02
N ASP A 242 33.22 27.90 7.18
CA ASP A 242 32.58 29.20 7.28
C ASP A 242 33.64 30.33 7.15
N ASP A 243 33.21 31.51 6.67
CA ASP A 243 34.11 32.62 6.37
C ASP A 243 35.03 33.00 7.53
N GLY A 244 34.59 32.87 8.80
CA GLY A 244 35.37 33.12 10.00
C GLY A 244 36.41 32.05 10.34
N GLN A 245 36.36 30.91 9.72
CA GLN A 245 37.28 29.78 9.94
C GLN A 245 38.43 29.74 8.91
N LEU A 246 38.37 30.59 7.87
CA LEU A 246 39.42 30.67 6.87
C LEU A 246 40.70 31.25 7.49
N PRO A 247 41.88 30.78 7.09
CA PRO A 247 43.15 31.36 7.44
C PRO A 247 43.18 32.87 7.14
N GLN A 248 43.86 33.66 8.01
CA GLN A 248 43.81 35.13 7.99
C GLN A 248 44.21 35.73 6.63
N HIS A 249 45.12 35.09 5.90
CA HIS A 249 45.55 35.50 4.56
C HIS A 249 44.49 35.25 3.46
N LYS A 250 43.44 34.52 3.76
CA LYS A 250 42.29 34.22 2.87
C LYS A 250 41.06 35.05 3.22
N GLN A 251 41.04 35.74 4.36
CA GLN A 251 39.95 36.61 4.84
C GLN A 251 40.05 38.02 4.29
N GLN A 252 40.33 38.23 3.01
CA GLN A 252 40.48 39.56 2.45
C GLN A 252 39.17 40.30 2.22
N ASP A 253 39.21 41.65 2.27
CA ASP A 253 38.05 42.56 2.09
C ASP A 253 37.27 42.42 0.77
N ASP A 254 37.84 41.79 -0.24
CA ASP A 254 37.18 41.47 -1.51
C ASP A 254 36.11 40.37 -1.41
N TYR A 255 35.98 39.76 -0.26
CA TYR A 255 34.95 38.72 -0.01
C TYR A 255 33.51 39.24 -0.08
N LYS A 256 33.29 40.55 0.00
CA LYS A 256 31.96 41.16 -0.10
C LYS A 256 31.30 40.99 -1.47
N VAL A 257 32.06 40.68 -2.49
CA VAL A 257 31.56 40.61 -3.88
C VAL A 257 31.22 39.20 -4.33
N VAL A 258 31.73 38.15 -3.69
CA VAL A 258 31.56 36.76 -4.17
C VAL A 258 30.79 35.93 -3.15
N LYS A 259 29.47 36.09 -3.09
CA LYS A 259 28.54 35.31 -2.25
C LYS A 259 28.58 33.79 -2.51
N ALA A 260 29.40 33.27 -3.41
CA ALA A 260 29.39 31.89 -3.89
C ALA A 260 30.65 31.08 -3.56
N ARG A 261 31.69 31.68 -2.97
CA ARG A 261 32.89 30.93 -2.61
C ARG A 261 32.61 30.04 -1.42
N LYS A 262 32.89 28.74 -1.59
CA LYS A 262 32.76 27.73 -0.55
C LYS A 262 34.01 26.90 -0.55
N TRP A 263 34.62 26.77 0.60
CA TRP A 263 35.80 25.96 0.83
C TRP A 263 35.36 24.64 1.46
N TYR A 264 35.81 23.54 0.91
CA TYR A 264 35.54 22.20 1.39
C TYR A 264 36.84 21.51 1.73
N LEU A 265 36.86 20.79 2.84
CA LEU A 265 37.99 19.96 3.23
C LEU A 265 38.00 18.71 2.37
N LEU A 266 39.18 18.43 1.82
CA LEU A 266 39.49 17.16 1.15
C LEU A 266 40.25 16.31 2.17
N ASP A 267 39.53 15.43 2.82
CA ASP A 267 39.98 14.59 3.93
C ASP A 267 39.33 13.21 3.80
N GLY A 268 39.98 12.16 4.28
CA GLY A 268 39.46 10.81 4.33
C GLY A 268 39.00 10.44 5.74
N GLU A 269 38.59 9.19 5.93
CA GLU A 269 38.15 8.67 7.24
C GLU A 269 39.33 8.46 8.19
N ASP A 270 40.52 8.20 7.66
CA ASP A 270 41.78 8.07 8.38
C ASP A 270 42.95 8.66 7.58
N GLU A 271 44.17 8.63 8.13
CA GLU A 271 45.36 9.22 7.51
C GLU A 271 45.70 8.57 6.16
N MET A 272 45.49 7.26 6.02
CA MET A 272 45.78 6.51 4.81
C MET A 272 44.73 6.76 3.72
N ASP A 273 43.45 6.83 4.11
CA ASP A 273 42.35 7.17 3.22
C ASP A 273 42.44 8.63 2.75
N THR A 274 42.84 9.54 3.62
CA THR A 274 43.12 10.94 3.26
C THR A 274 44.21 11.06 2.20
N GLN A 275 45.29 10.27 2.27
CA GLN A 275 46.36 10.26 1.30
C GLN A 275 45.85 9.77 -0.07
N ASP A 276 45.07 8.69 -0.09
CA ASP A 276 44.50 8.14 -1.33
C ASP A 276 43.53 9.13 -1.99
N VAL A 277 42.68 9.81 -1.19
CA VAL A 277 41.76 10.84 -1.67
C VAL A 277 42.51 12.05 -2.25
N VAL A 278 43.58 12.48 -1.60
CA VAL A 278 44.44 13.59 -2.07
C VAL A 278 45.19 13.23 -3.34
N GLU A 279 45.77 12.01 -3.45
CA GLU A 279 46.40 11.53 -4.64
C GLU A 279 45.42 11.47 -5.82
N THR A 280 44.21 10.92 -5.59
CA THR A 280 43.13 10.90 -6.56
C THR A 280 42.76 12.32 -7.03
N PHE A 281 42.69 13.28 -6.12
CA PHE A 281 42.38 14.67 -6.44
C PHE A 281 43.44 15.27 -7.39
N TRP A 282 44.74 15.06 -7.11
CA TRP A 282 45.83 15.55 -7.95
C TRP A 282 45.85 14.90 -9.33
N GLU A 283 45.55 13.61 -9.43
CA GLU A 283 45.40 12.95 -10.71
C GLU A 283 44.28 13.57 -11.55
N MET A 284 43.18 13.90 -10.92
CA MET A 284 42.01 14.44 -11.61
C MET A 284 42.10 15.93 -11.92
N PHE A 285 42.78 16.72 -11.08
CA PHE A 285 42.82 18.19 -11.19
C PHE A 285 44.24 18.78 -11.12
N PRO A 286 45.19 18.34 -11.95
CA PRO A 286 46.60 18.78 -11.86
C PRO A 286 46.79 20.27 -12.18
N GLU A 287 45.80 20.92 -12.83
CA GLU A 287 45.92 22.32 -13.26
C GLU A 287 45.42 23.33 -12.19
N LEU A 288 44.96 22.86 -11.04
CA LEU A 288 44.54 23.75 -9.97
C LEU A 288 45.72 24.51 -9.38
N GLN A 289 45.57 25.83 -9.21
CA GLN A 289 46.61 26.69 -8.72
C GLN A 289 46.58 26.78 -7.20
N GLU A 290 47.71 26.38 -6.58
CA GLU A 290 47.89 26.51 -5.12
C GLU A 290 47.78 27.97 -4.65
N GLY A 291 47.23 28.12 -3.42
CA GLY A 291 47.04 29.41 -2.83
C GLY A 291 45.93 30.25 -3.43
N LYS A 292 45.40 29.90 -4.61
CA LYS A 292 44.28 30.57 -5.27
C LYS A 292 42.98 29.79 -5.20
N HIS A 293 43.03 28.51 -5.50
CA HIS A 293 41.87 27.63 -5.59
C HIS A 293 41.95 26.43 -4.66
N TRP A 294 43.08 26.22 -4.03
CA TRP A 294 43.31 25.24 -2.99
C TRP A 294 44.49 25.68 -2.09
N PHE A 295 44.52 25.17 -0.86
CA PHE A 295 45.64 25.37 0.06
C PHE A 295 45.71 24.24 1.09
N TYR A 296 46.91 24.01 1.64
CA TYR A 296 47.11 23.08 2.74
C TYR A 296 46.58 23.64 4.06
N ASN A 297 46.28 22.71 4.98
CA ASN A 297 45.75 23.03 6.29
C ASN A 297 46.81 23.38 7.35
N GLU A 298 47.90 24.02 6.95
CA GLU A 298 49.05 24.30 7.82
C GLU A 298 48.75 25.15 9.06
N ASP A 299 47.66 25.92 9.02
CA ASP A 299 47.28 26.85 10.07
C ASP A 299 46.09 26.39 10.95
N MET A 300 45.65 25.14 10.86
CA MET A 300 44.44 24.65 11.58
C MET A 300 44.75 23.46 12.51
N GLU A 301 44.40 23.59 13.79
CA GLU A 301 44.75 22.66 14.88
C GLU A 301 44.22 21.22 14.75
N TYR A 302 43.33 20.92 13.78
CA TYR A 302 42.53 19.68 13.82
C TYR A 302 42.62 18.77 12.60
N PHE A 303 43.35 19.16 11.53
CA PHE A 303 43.36 18.36 10.29
C PHE A 303 44.76 18.37 9.63
N ASP A 304 45.64 17.55 10.13
CA ASP A 304 46.98 17.39 9.55
C ASP A 304 46.86 16.73 8.15
N ASN A 305 47.61 17.25 7.16
CA ASN A 305 47.72 16.76 5.79
C ASN A 305 46.47 16.92 4.89
N ALA A 306 45.43 17.64 5.32
CA ALA A 306 44.24 17.88 4.51
C ALA A 306 44.41 19.07 3.54
N ILE A 307 43.62 19.08 2.48
CA ILE A 307 43.58 20.12 1.45
C ILE A 307 42.21 20.80 1.45
N TRP A 308 42.23 22.15 1.48
CA TRP A 308 41.01 22.93 1.27
C TRP A 308 40.86 23.31 -0.18
N VAL A 309 39.71 22.96 -0.79
CA VAL A 309 39.39 23.19 -2.21
C VAL A 309 38.23 24.20 -2.32
N GLU A 310 38.45 25.23 -3.16
CA GLU A 310 37.42 26.22 -3.47
C GLU A 310 36.43 25.71 -4.52
N CYS A 311 35.17 25.63 -4.17
CA CYS A 311 34.06 25.29 -5.07
C CYS A 311 33.14 26.49 -5.31
N GLY A 312 32.37 26.45 -6.41
CA GLY A 312 31.36 27.48 -6.73
C GLY A 312 31.89 28.68 -7.53
N VAL A 313 33.20 28.77 -7.79
CA VAL A 313 33.81 29.80 -8.63
C VAL A 313 34.15 29.26 -10.01
N GLN A 314 33.68 29.92 -11.05
CA GLN A 314 33.87 29.50 -12.46
C GLN A 314 34.92 30.38 -13.19
N THR A 315 36.07 30.64 -12.60
CA THR A 315 37.18 31.31 -13.24
C THR A 315 38.10 30.29 -13.95
N LYS A 316 38.86 30.74 -14.93
CA LYS A 316 39.83 29.85 -15.61
C LYS A 316 40.78 29.22 -14.58
N GLY A 317 40.91 27.91 -14.62
CA GLY A 317 41.75 27.13 -13.70
C GLY A 317 41.11 26.85 -12.33
N SER A 318 39.86 27.22 -12.10
CA SER A 318 39.14 26.85 -10.89
C SER A 318 38.64 25.41 -10.96
N PHE A 319 38.35 24.80 -9.78
CA PHE A 319 37.78 23.46 -9.67
C PHE A 319 36.49 23.30 -10.52
N GLU A 320 35.53 24.22 -10.41
CA GLU A 320 34.28 24.13 -11.16
C GLU A 320 34.46 24.30 -12.68
N ALA A 321 35.48 25.06 -13.13
CA ALA A 321 35.79 25.20 -14.55
C ALA A 321 36.41 23.91 -15.11
N LEU A 322 37.32 23.29 -14.36
CA LEU A 322 37.94 22.02 -14.74
C LEU A 322 36.92 20.88 -14.71
N TYR A 323 36.16 20.77 -13.63
CA TYR A 323 35.05 19.82 -13.51
C TYR A 323 34.12 19.90 -14.73
N LYS A 324 33.67 21.12 -15.08
CA LYS A 324 32.79 21.33 -16.23
C LYS A 324 33.42 20.92 -17.55
N ALA A 325 34.71 21.12 -17.72
CA ALA A 325 35.44 20.68 -18.91
C ALA A 325 35.47 19.15 -19.02
N HIS A 326 35.78 18.46 -17.92
CA HIS A 326 35.87 16.99 -17.86
C HIS A 326 34.49 16.29 -17.85
N THR A 327 33.40 16.97 -17.57
CA THR A 327 32.03 16.40 -17.54
C THR A 327 31.15 16.93 -18.69
N SER A 328 31.77 17.46 -19.77
CA SER A 328 31.03 18.04 -20.90
C SER A 328 30.21 17.00 -21.69
N GLY A 329 30.69 15.76 -21.77
CA GLY A 329 29.97 14.65 -22.40
C GLY A 329 28.68 14.29 -21.67
N ILE A 330 28.71 14.18 -20.33
CA ILE A 330 27.49 13.98 -19.52
C ILE A 330 26.46 15.09 -19.77
N MET A 331 26.91 16.34 -19.91
CA MET A 331 26.04 17.46 -20.23
C MET A 331 25.42 17.36 -21.63
N SER A 332 26.15 16.75 -22.56
CA SER A 332 25.65 16.45 -23.90
C SER A 332 24.67 15.26 -23.88
N LEU A 333 25.00 14.21 -23.13
CA LEU A 333 24.16 13.03 -22.92
C LEU A 333 22.78 13.41 -22.35
N LEU A 334 22.72 14.30 -21.34
CA LEU A 334 21.47 14.79 -20.75
C LEU A 334 20.52 15.47 -21.76
N ARG A 335 21.01 15.85 -22.95
CA ARG A 335 20.23 16.50 -23.99
C ARG A 335 19.76 15.53 -25.08
N THR A 336 20.17 14.26 -25.01
CA THR A 336 19.76 13.26 -25.99
C THR A 336 18.31 12.84 -25.77
N SER A 337 17.58 12.59 -26.85
CA SER A 337 16.22 12.05 -26.79
C SER A 337 16.20 10.64 -26.21
N GLU A 338 17.21 9.82 -26.52
CA GLU A 338 17.32 8.44 -26.06
C GLU A 338 17.38 8.34 -24.53
N LEU A 339 18.22 9.14 -23.87
CA LEU A 339 18.27 9.17 -22.41
C LEU A 339 16.97 9.71 -21.80
N LEU A 340 16.38 10.74 -22.40
CA LEU A 340 15.11 11.31 -21.95
C LEU A 340 13.97 10.29 -22.01
N GLU A 341 13.86 9.56 -23.12
CA GLU A 341 12.87 8.51 -23.32
C GLU A 341 13.09 7.35 -22.36
N GLY A 342 14.33 6.89 -22.22
CA GLY A 342 14.71 5.83 -21.27
C GLY A 342 14.39 6.21 -19.82
N PHE A 343 14.66 7.45 -19.44
CA PHE A 343 14.36 7.95 -18.11
C PHE A 343 12.84 8.06 -17.86
N ASN A 344 12.07 8.60 -18.81
CA ASN A 344 10.61 8.68 -18.71
C ASN A 344 9.98 7.27 -18.64
N MET A 345 10.44 6.33 -19.47
CA MET A 345 9.98 4.94 -19.44
C MET A 345 10.28 4.27 -18.10
N SER A 346 11.47 4.48 -17.54
CA SER A 346 11.87 3.96 -16.24
C SER A 346 10.98 4.52 -15.11
N LEU A 347 10.72 5.82 -15.10
CA LEU A 347 9.82 6.46 -14.15
C LEU A 347 8.39 5.94 -14.28
N PHE A 348 7.89 5.80 -15.49
CA PHE A 348 6.55 5.26 -15.74
C PHE A 348 6.43 3.81 -15.26
N THR A 349 7.43 2.97 -15.55
CA THR A 349 7.46 1.57 -15.12
C THR A 349 7.47 1.47 -13.59
N GLU A 350 8.25 2.29 -12.91
CA GLU A 350 8.28 2.36 -11.45
C GLU A 350 6.89 2.71 -10.88
N ARG A 351 6.25 3.76 -11.44
CA ARG A 351 4.91 4.19 -11.04
C ARG A 351 3.85 3.14 -11.32
N LYS A 352 3.92 2.50 -12.49
CA LYS A 352 3.03 1.40 -12.84
C LYS A 352 3.13 0.25 -11.82
N ASN A 353 4.34 -0.16 -11.46
CA ASN A 353 4.55 -1.23 -10.49
C ASN A 353 4.05 -0.86 -9.08
N GLU A 354 4.21 0.40 -8.67
CA GLU A 354 3.74 0.89 -7.37
C GLU A 354 2.21 0.98 -7.28
N GLU A 355 1.54 1.50 -8.31
CA GLU A 355 0.14 1.94 -8.24
C GLU A 355 -0.85 0.94 -8.81
N ILE A 356 -0.46 0.18 -9.83
CA ILE A 356 -1.36 -0.67 -10.62
C ILE A 356 -0.88 -2.12 -10.78
N SER A 357 -0.07 -2.60 -9.84
CA SER A 357 0.32 -4.02 -9.81
C SER A 357 -0.89 -4.92 -9.56
N GLY A 358 -0.89 -6.11 -10.16
CA GLY A 358 -1.92 -7.13 -9.97
C GLY A 358 -2.77 -7.40 -11.21
N THR A 359 -3.85 -8.13 -11.01
CA THR A 359 -4.80 -8.59 -12.03
C THR A 359 -6.16 -7.93 -11.85
N PRO A 360 -7.05 -7.93 -12.84
CA PRO A 360 -8.43 -7.46 -12.69
C PRO A 360 -9.15 -8.11 -11.49
N SER A 361 -9.00 -9.42 -11.30
CA SER A 361 -9.58 -10.15 -10.17
C SER A 361 -9.07 -9.61 -8.82
N LYS A 362 -7.76 -9.37 -8.71
CA LYS A 362 -7.18 -8.77 -7.51
C LYS A 362 -7.71 -7.36 -7.25
N TRP A 363 -7.82 -6.54 -8.30
CA TRP A 363 -8.35 -5.18 -8.18
C TRP A 363 -9.82 -5.18 -7.75
N GLU A 364 -10.65 -6.08 -8.28
CA GLU A 364 -12.05 -6.26 -7.86
C GLU A 364 -12.13 -6.64 -6.38
N MET A 365 -11.32 -7.59 -5.95
CA MET A 365 -11.28 -7.98 -4.55
C MET A 365 -10.81 -6.84 -3.63
N GLU A 366 -9.78 -6.09 -4.02
CA GLU A 366 -9.27 -4.95 -3.24
C GLU A 366 -10.29 -3.80 -3.14
N THR A 367 -11.07 -3.57 -4.21
CA THR A 367 -11.99 -2.43 -4.31
C THR A 367 -13.42 -2.75 -3.95
N CYS A 368 -13.92 -3.93 -4.36
CA CYS A 368 -15.32 -4.35 -4.24
C CYS A 368 -15.54 -5.55 -3.31
N CYS A 369 -14.48 -6.19 -2.80
CA CYS A 369 -14.52 -7.39 -1.94
C CYS A 369 -15.26 -8.59 -2.53
N PHE A 370 -15.36 -8.70 -3.84
CA PHE A 370 -15.86 -9.88 -4.55
C PHE A 370 -15.17 -10.04 -5.91
N TYR A 371 -15.30 -11.20 -6.52
CA TYR A 371 -14.79 -11.49 -7.86
C TYR A 371 -15.92 -11.45 -8.87
N TYR A 372 -15.82 -10.56 -9.84
CA TYR A 372 -16.60 -10.57 -11.05
C TYR A 372 -15.95 -11.48 -12.10
N ASN A 373 -14.62 -11.38 -12.18
CA ASN A 373 -13.79 -12.31 -12.94
C ASN A 373 -13.48 -13.57 -12.12
N GLU A 374 -12.74 -14.50 -12.72
CA GLU A 374 -12.35 -15.75 -12.07
C GLU A 374 -11.55 -15.51 -10.77
N HIS A 375 -11.80 -16.36 -9.78
CA HIS A 375 -11.10 -16.29 -8.50
C HIS A 375 -9.59 -16.56 -8.67
N GLU A 376 -8.74 -15.78 -8.07
CA GLU A 376 -7.27 -15.92 -8.18
C GLU A 376 -6.74 -17.29 -7.73
N LEU A 377 -7.48 -18.03 -6.90
CA LEU A 377 -7.15 -19.38 -6.44
C LEU A 377 -7.81 -20.49 -7.27
N ALA A 378 -8.48 -20.17 -8.38
CA ALA A 378 -9.19 -21.16 -9.18
C ALA A 378 -8.28 -22.27 -9.73
N HIS A 379 -7.07 -21.91 -10.12
CA HIS A 379 -6.08 -22.85 -10.66
C HIS A 379 -5.20 -23.50 -9.59
N LEU A 380 -5.38 -23.16 -8.30
CA LEU A 380 -4.52 -23.71 -7.24
C LEU A 380 -4.58 -25.23 -7.17
N ASN A 381 -3.42 -25.89 -7.22
CA ASN A 381 -3.32 -27.33 -6.97
C ASN A 381 -3.47 -27.64 -5.47
N ARG A 382 -4.72 -27.77 -5.02
CA ARG A 382 -5.06 -27.96 -3.60
C ARG A 382 -4.55 -29.27 -3.01
N GLU A 383 -4.52 -30.33 -3.81
CA GLU A 383 -4.02 -31.63 -3.37
C GLU A 383 -2.53 -31.56 -3.09
N TYR A 384 -1.76 -30.99 -4.00
CA TYR A 384 -0.30 -30.80 -3.81
C TYR A 384 0.03 -29.99 -2.55
N TYR A 385 -0.72 -28.91 -2.30
CA TYR A 385 -0.52 -28.06 -1.10
C TYR A 385 -1.28 -28.55 0.13
N ASN A 386 -1.97 -29.69 0.05
CA ASN A 386 -2.77 -30.26 1.15
C ASN A 386 -3.76 -29.23 1.75
N VAL A 387 -4.44 -28.50 0.88
CA VAL A 387 -5.43 -27.49 1.25
C VAL A 387 -6.78 -28.15 1.47
N MET A 388 -7.32 -27.99 2.67
CA MET A 388 -8.61 -28.56 3.07
C MET A 388 -9.71 -27.49 2.98
N ASN A 389 -10.93 -27.95 2.69
CA ASN A 389 -12.11 -27.12 2.86
C ASN A 389 -12.43 -27.01 4.36
N PHE A 390 -12.53 -25.79 4.87
CA PHE A 390 -12.84 -25.55 6.28
C PHE A 390 -14.16 -26.20 6.73
N PHE A 391 -15.16 -26.17 5.87
CA PHE A 391 -16.51 -26.65 6.22
C PHE A 391 -16.60 -28.19 6.32
N ASP A 392 -15.62 -28.90 5.74
CA ASP A 392 -15.53 -30.35 5.82
C ASP A 392 -14.68 -30.83 7.02
N LEU A 393 -13.99 -29.90 7.71
CA LEU A 393 -13.24 -30.21 8.91
C LEU A 393 -14.17 -30.47 10.10
N PRO A 394 -13.80 -31.37 11.02
CA PRO A 394 -14.56 -31.58 12.25
C PRO A 394 -14.70 -30.28 13.06
N GLU A 395 -15.88 -30.03 13.64
CA GLU A 395 -16.15 -28.82 14.41
C GLU A 395 -15.28 -28.71 15.68
N GLU A 396 -14.89 -29.86 16.23
CA GLU A 396 -13.93 -29.92 17.33
C GLU A 396 -12.57 -30.42 16.82
N PRO A 397 -11.46 -29.87 17.34
CA PRO A 397 -10.12 -30.28 16.93
C PRO A 397 -9.84 -31.76 17.19
N GLU A 398 -9.40 -32.49 16.17
CA GLU A 398 -9.00 -33.90 16.26
C GLU A 398 -7.69 -34.03 17.06
N VAL A 399 -7.74 -34.80 18.17
CA VAL A 399 -6.57 -35.07 19.01
C VAL A 399 -5.82 -36.26 18.43
N VAL A 400 -4.58 -36.05 18.02
CA VAL A 400 -3.69 -37.12 17.47
C VAL A 400 -2.72 -37.70 18.49
N ASP A 401 -2.41 -36.92 19.53
CA ASP A 401 -1.42 -37.34 20.54
C ASP A 401 -1.56 -36.45 21.78
N TYR A 402 -0.84 -36.78 22.85
CA TYR A 402 -0.71 -35.99 24.07
C TYR A 402 0.76 -35.80 24.41
N TRP A 403 1.12 -34.61 24.87
CA TRP A 403 2.39 -34.33 25.47
C TRP A 403 2.20 -34.01 26.95
N GLU A 404 3.16 -34.45 27.77
CA GLU A 404 3.10 -34.28 29.21
C GLU A 404 3.87 -33.03 29.62
N ARG A 405 3.26 -32.24 30.48
CA ARG A 405 3.87 -31.06 31.09
C ARG A 405 3.67 -31.14 32.59
N LYS A 406 4.76 -30.98 33.34
CA LYS A 406 4.70 -30.86 34.78
C LYS A 406 4.15 -29.47 35.15
N ASP A 407 3.09 -29.42 35.91
CA ASP A 407 2.58 -28.19 36.49
C ASP A 407 3.63 -27.62 37.44
N LYS A 408 3.88 -26.33 37.36
CA LYS A 408 4.91 -25.66 38.16
C LYS A 408 4.47 -25.44 39.61
N ASP A 409 3.16 -25.35 39.84
CA ASP A 409 2.60 -25.00 41.14
C ASP A 409 2.19 -26.25 41.94
N THR A 410 1.62 -27.24 41.27
CA THR A 410 1.14 -28.47 41.93
C THR A 410 2.12 -29.65 41.79
N GLY A 411 3.02 -29.60 40.81
CA GLY A 411 3.92 -30.72 40.51
C GLY A 411 3.28 -31.87 39.74
N ASP A 412 1.99 -31.76 39.40
CA ASP A 412 1.24 -32.79 38.69
C ASP A 412 1.58 -32.84 37.21
N ILE A 413 1.43 -34.03 36.62
CA ILE A 413 1.61 -34.21 35.17
C ILE A 413 0.29 -33.91 34.48
N ILE A 414 0.28 -32.80 33.72
CA ILE A 414 -0.87 -32.39 32.88
C ILE A 414 -0.64 -32.93 31.48
N LYS A 415 -1.62 -33.70 30.97
CA LYS A 415 -1.66 -34.13 29.56
C LYS A 415 -2.26 -33.02 28.68
N ILE A 416 -1.46 -32.49 27.77
CA ILE A 416 -1.87 -31.45 26.84
C ILE A 416 -2.13 -32.09 25.46
N PRO A 417 -3.33 -31.94 24.88
CA PRO A 417 -3.66 -32.55 23.60
C PRO A 417 -2.83 -31.94 22.47
N LYS A 418 -2.35 -32.79 21.57
CA LYS A 418 -1.74 -32.43 20.30
C LYS A 418 -2.78 -32.64 19.21
N PHE A 419 -3.14 -31.56 18.55
CA PHE A 419 -4.17 -31.57 17.52
C PHE A 419 -3.57 -31.82 16.14
N LYS A 420 -4.36 -32.45 15.27
CA LYS A 420 -4.10 -32.55 13.84
C LYS A 420 -4.23 -31.17 13.21
N ILE A 421 -3.14 -30.72 12.59
CA ILE A 421 -3.09 -29.41 11.95
C ILE A 421 -3.50 -29.53 10.49
N HIS A 422 -4.43 -28.69 10.09
CA HIS A 422 -4.90 -28.57 8.71
C HIS A 422 -4.41 -27.26 8.09
N GLN A 423 -4.40 -27.20 6.76
CA GLN A 423 -4.11 -25.99 5.98
C GLN A 423 -5.33 -25.60 5.17
N ILE A 424 -5.71 -24.34 5.26
CA ILE A 424 -6.73 -23.70 4.42
C ILE A 424 -6.09 -22.61 3.59
N CYS A 425 -6.73 -22.17 2.51
CA CYS A 425 -6.33 -21.00 1.74
C CYS A 425 -7.53 -20.10 1.47
N GLY A 426 -7.26 -18.82 1.27
CA GLY A 426 -8.28 -17.85 0.94
C GLY A 426 -7.68 -16.45 0.72
N VAL A 427 -8.52 -15.55 0.24
CA VAL A 427 -8.19 -14.13 0.10
C VAL A 427 -8.67 -13.36 1.33
N VAL A 428 -7.85 -12.43 1.79
CA VAL A 428 -8.20 -11.56 2.92
C VAL A 428 -9.31 -10.60 2.50
N LEU A 429 -10.46 -10.67 3.19
CA LEU A 429 -11.55 -9.71 3.08
C LEU A 429 -11.36 -8.54 4.03
N ASP A 430 -11.13 -8.86 5.30
CA ASP A 430 -11.03 -7.87 6.36
C ASP A 430 -10.26 -8.43 7.56
N ARG A 431 -9.85 -7.54 8.46
CA ARG A 431 -9.17 -7.87 9.72
C ARG A 431 -9.76 -7.11 10.89
N ASN A 432 -9.83 -7.75 12.03
CA ASN A 432 -10.24 -7.12 13.28
C ASN A 432 -9.08 -7.13 14.28
N THR A 433 -8.46 -5.98 14.47
CA THR A 433 -7.30 -5.81 15.36
C THR A 433 -7.66 -6.03 16.84
N ASN A 434 -8.87 -5.69 17.26
CA ASN A 434 -9.32 -5.88 18.65
C ASN A 434 -9.57 -7.35 18.96
N LYS A 435 -10.16 -8.07 18.01
CA LYS A 435 -10.43 -9.51 18.15
C LYS A 435 -9.27 -10.38 17.71
N HIS A 436 -8.24 -9.83 17.06
CA HIS A 436 -7.14 -10.55 16.42
C HIS A 436 -7.65 -11.62 15.44
N THR A 437 -8.62 -11.25 14.61
CA THR A 437 -9.21 -12.14 13.60
C THR A 437 -8.99 -11.58 12.20
N VAL A 438 -8.92 -12.50 11.24
CA VAL A 438 -8.85 -12.22 9.80
C VAL A 438 -9.95 -13.00 9.11
N SER A 439 -10.79 -12.31 8.36
CA SER A 439 -11.83 -12.94 7.53
C SER A 439 -11.23 -13.31 6.19
N LEU A 440 -11.21 -14.60 5.86
CA LEU A 440 -10.74 -15.13 4.58
C LEU A 440 -11.93 -15.58 3.74
N LEU A 441 -12.01 -15.10 2.51
CA LEU A 441 -12.90 -15.67 1.50
C LEU A 441 -12.18 -16.87 0.87
N THR A 442 -12.70 -18.04 1.17
CA THR A 442 -12.32 -19.30 0.52
C THR A 442 -13.29 -19.60 -0.63
N GLU A 443 -12.98 -20.56 -1.47
CA GLU A 443 -13.91 -21.03 -2.51
C GLU A 443 -15.29 -21.48 -1.94
N TYR A 444 -15.28 -21.96 -0.69
CA TYR A 444 -16.46 -22.55 -0.04
C TYR A 444 -17.21 -21.57 0.87
N GLY A 445 -16.69 -20.38 1.09
CA GLY A 445 -17.29 -19.34 1.93
C GLY A 445 -16.29 -18.58 2.76
N VAL A 446 -16.80 -17.71 3.61
CA VAL A 446 -15.97 -16.89 4.49
C VAL A 446 -15.62 -17.65 5.76
N VAL A 447 -14.35 -17.65 6.12
CA VAL A 447 -13.81 -18.29 7.32
C VAL A 447 -13.15 -17.24 8.20
N GLU A 448 -13.53 -17.18 9.48
CA GLU A 448 -12.87 -16.32 10.45
C GLU A 448 -11.65 -17.04 11.05
N CYS A 449 -10.45 -16.54 10.74
CA CYS A 449 -9.19 -17.06 11.27
C CYS A 449 -8.82 -16.30 12.55
N LYS A 450 -8.75 -17.01 13.67
CA LYS A 450 -8.39 -16.47 15.00
C LYS A 450 -6.92 -16.66 15.30
N TYR A 451 -6.22 -15.55 15.51
CA TYR A 451 -4.81 -15.49 15.87
C TYR A 451 -4.61 -15.16 17.35
N GLN A 452 -3.47 -15.54 17.91
CA GLN A 452 -3.00 -14.96 19.17
C GLN A 452 -2.48 -13.55 18.94
N LYS A 453 -2.54 -12.69 19.96
CA LYS A 453 -2.16 -11.27 19.88
C LYS A 453 -0.79 -11.03 19.25
N GLY A 454 0.23 -11.71 19.72
CA GLY A 454 1.61 -11.57 19.19
C GLY A 454 1.73 -12.05 17.75
N GLN A 455 1.11 -13.18 17.43
CA GLN A 455 1.07 -13.74 16.09
C GLN A 455 0.32 -12.83 15.11
N PHE A 456 -0.84 -12.30 15.51
CA PHE A 456 -1.58 -11.31 14.72
C PHE A 456 -0.71 -10.10 14.40
N SER A 457 -0.10 -9.50 15.43
CA SER A 457 0.74 -8.31 15.27
C SER A 457 1.97 -8.56 14.39
N HIS A 458 2.53 -9.78 14.42
CA HIS A 458 3.67 -10.16 13.57
C HIS A 458 3.31 -10.08 12.09
N TYR A 459 2.15 -10.60 11.67
CA TYR A 459 1.73 -10.58 10.27
C TYR A 459 1.06 -9.26 9.86
N ASP A 460 0.46 -8.52 10.81
CA ASP A 460 -0.26 -7.27 10.52
C ASP A 460 0.63 -6.03 10.43
N ARG A 461 1.86 -6.08 10.96
CA ARG A 461 2.76 -4.92 10.94
C ARG A 461 3.17 -4.51 9.52
N ARG A 462 3.30 -3.21 9.29
CA ARG A 462 3.98 -2.63 8.13
C ARG A 462 5.45 -2.44 8.48
N LEU A 463 6.34 -2.92 7.64
CA LEU A 463 7.79 -2.73 7.79
C LEU A 463 8.23 -1.58 6.89
N SER A 464 8.95 -0.63 7.47
CA SER A 464 9.53 0.48 6.72
C SER A 464 10.87 0.85 7.33
N ILE A 465 11.79 1.28 6.48
CA ILE A 465 13.11 1.83 6.86
C ILE A 465 13.18 3.29 6.43
N PRO A 466 13.96 4.11 7.11
CA PRO A 466 14.32 5.42 6.61
C PRO A 466 15.05 5.26 5.28
N ASP A 467 14.67 6.04 4.30
CA ASP A 467 15.40 6.16 3.04
C ASP A 467 16.46 7.23 3.24
N GLU A 468 17.72 6.87 3.11
CA GLU A 468 18.87 7.75 3.38
C GLU A 468 18.93 8.93 2.41
N GLU A 469 18.44 8.76 1.16
CA GLU A 469 18.47 9.82 0.16
C GLU A 469 17.36 10.85 0.32
N THR A 470 16.15 10.40 0.70
CA THR A 470 14.96 11.27 0.73
C THR A 470 14.54 11.68 2.14
N GLY A 471 15.09 11.06 3.19
CA GLY A 471 14.68 11.21 4.58
C GLY A 471 13.25 10.74 4.86
N LYS A 472 12.60 10.07 3.90
CA LYS A 472 11.25 9.50 4.03
C LYS A 472 11.33 8.02 4.31
N ASN A 473 10.32 7.49 4.99
CA ASN A 473 10.24 6.05 5.22
C ASN A 473 9.89 5.30 3.92
N LYS A 474 10.79 4.43 3.47
CA LYS A 474 10.55 3.46 2.39
C LYS A 474 9.89 2.21 2.97
N VAL A 475 8.77 1.80 2.40
CA VAL A 475 8.06 0.59 2.80
C VAL A 475 8.74 -0.62 2.22
N LEU A 476 9.28 -1.50 3.07
CA LEU A 476 9.86 -2.77 2.66
C LEU A 476 8.80 -3.85 2.48
N GLU A 477 7.85 -3.90 3.40
CA GLU A 477 6.79 -4.91 3.38
C GLU A 477 5.52 -4.38 4.05
N ASN A 478 4.38 -4.58 3.37
CA ASN A 478 3.07 -4.24 3.92
C ASN A 478 2.55 -5.35 4.86
N SER A 479 1.45 -5.05 5.57
CA SER A 479 0.69 -6.06 6.30
C SER A 479 0.26 -7.21 5.38
N TRP A 480 0.45 -8.46 5.81
CA TRP A 480 -0.07 -9.62 5.10
C TRP A 480 -1.60 -9.71 5.18
N PHE A 481 -2.20 -9.06 6.16
CA PHE A 481 -3.66 -8.99 6.34
C PHE A 481 -4.31 -7.81 5.59
N LYS A 482 -3.62 -7.29 4.57
CA LYS A 482 -4.22 -6.34 3.62
C LYS A 482 -5.26 -7.08 2.76
N ARG A 483 -6.43 -6.45 2.53
CA ARG A 483 -7.46 -6.99 1.64
C ARG A 483 -6.88 -7.30 0.26
N GLY A 484 -7.33 -8.42 -0.33
CA GLY A 484 -6.85 -8.90 -1.60
C GLY A 484 -5.57 -9.75 -1.52
N ASN A 485 -4.92 -9.85 -0.35
CA ASN A 485 -3.80 -10.76 -0.19
C ASN A 485 -4.29 -12.20 -0.05
N LEU A 486 -3.59 -13.11 -0.71
CA LEU A 486 -3.86 -14.54 -0.68
C LEU A 486 -3.00 -15.20 0.40
N LEU A 487 -3.62 -16.02 1.25
CA LEU A 487 -2.94 -16.65 2.37
C LEU A 487 -3.15 -18.16 2.39
N PHE A 488 -2.08 -18.92 2.70
CA PHE A 488 -2.19 -20.21 3.34
C PHE A 488 -2.18 -20.01 4.85
N VAL A 489 -3.09 -20.68 5.54
CA VAL A 489 -3.18 -20.60 7.01
C VAL A 489 -3.25 -22.00 7.58
N ARG A 490 -2.39 -22.28 8.58
CA ARG A 490 -2.32 -23.58 9.26
C ARG A 490 -2.91 -23.49 10.66
N GLY A 491 -3.84 -24.39 10.97
CA GLY A 491 -4.52 -24.37 12.25
C GLY A 491 -5.50 -25.51 12.41
N VAL A 492 -6.48 -25.31 13.28
CA VAL A 492 -7.55 -26.27 13.59
C VAL A 492 -8.89 -25.57 13.56
N ARG A 493 -9.94 -26.27 13.13
CA ARG A 493 -11.32 -25.79 13.28
C ARG A 493 -11.74 -25.92 14.76
N SER A 494 -12.43 -24.91 15.27
CA SER A 494 -13.04 -24.90 16.59
C SER A 494 -14.37 -24.15 16.48
N GLY A 495 -15.45 -24.89 16.30
CA GLY A 495 -16.77 -24.34 15.97
C GLY A 495 -16.74 -23.59 14.62
N ASP A 496 -17.17 -22.33 14.63
CA ASP A 496 -17.23 -21.46 13.46
C ASP A 496 -15.91 -20.74 13.14
N GLN A 497 -14.84 -20.97 13.91
CA GLN A 497 -13.57 -20.30 13.74
C GLN A 497 -12.44 -21.26 13.38
N PHE A 498 -11.50 -20.79 12.57
CA PHE A 498 -10.23 -21.47 12.33
C PHE A 498 -9.14 -20.89 13.25
N ARG A 499 -8.76 -21.63 14.29
CA ARG A 499 -7.72 -21.21 15.23
C ARG A 499 -6.35 -21.49 14.66
N VAL A 500 -5.60 -20.44 14.42
CA VAL A 500 -4.31 -20.50 13.75
C VAL A 500 -3.28 -21.14 14.67
N LYS A 501 -2.46 -22.05 14.09
CA LYS A 501 -1.38 -22.72 14.81
C LYS A 501 -0.41 -21.70 15.38
N THR A 502 0.00 -21.90 16.64
CA THR A 502 1.05 -21.12 17.28
C THR A 502 2.35 -21.89 17.30
N TYR A 503 3.47 -21.17 17.20
CA TYR A 503 4.79 -21.76 17.35
C TYR A 503 5.30 -21.61 18.78
N LYS A 504 6.18 -22.54 19.18
CA LYS A 504 6.95 -22.42 20.42
C LYS A 504 7.96 -21.29 20.28
N ASN A 505 8.39 -20.73 21.41
CA ASN A 505 9.46 -19.72 21.51
C ASN A 505 9.18 -18.37 20.83
N GLY A 506 7.90 -18.01 20.63
CA GLY A 506 7.54 -16.71 20.05
C GLY A 506 7.78 -16.59 18.54
N VAL A 507 8.25 -17.63 17.87
CA VAL A 507 8.41 -17.65 16.41
C VAL A 507 7.08 -18.01 15.77
N TYR A 508 6.62 -17.16 14.85
CA TYR A 508 5.33 -17.31 14.14
C TYR A 508 5.48 -17.73 12.67
N ALA A 509 6.71 -17.90 12.22
CA ALA A 509 7.00 -18.35 10.86
C ALA A 509 6.27 -19.67 10.54
N HIS A 510 5.88 -19.83 9.29
CA HIS A 510 5.21 -21.02 8.74
C HIS A 510 3.79 -21.34 9.27
N SER A 511 3.19 -20.50 10.14
CA SER A 511 1.78 -20.66 10.51
C SER A 511 0.84 -20.00 9.50
N THR A 512 1.34 -19.00 8.81
CA THR A 512 0.69 -18.27 7.72
C THR A 512 1.75 -18.01 6.66
N SER A 513 1.42 -18.28 5.40
CA SER A 513 2.28 -17.96 4.25
C SER A 513 1.52 -17.04 3.31
N LEU A 514 2.21 -16.03 2.77
CA LEU A 514 1.66 -15.14 1.76
C LEU A 514 1.83 -15.80 0.39
N ILE A 515 0.75 -15.94 -0.35
CA ILE A 515 0.78 -16.37 -1.76
C ILE A 515 0.96 -15.11 -2.60
N GLU A 516 2.10 -14.98 -3.26
CA GLU A 516 2.41 -13.82 -4.10
C GLU A 516 1.85 -13.99 -5.51
N LYS A 517 1.84 -15.23 -6.02
CA LYS A 517 1.34 -15.57 -7.35
C LYS A 517 0.89 -17.01 -7.42
N VAL A 518 -0.21 -17.27 -8.13
CA VAL A 518 -0.64 -18.59 -8.57
C VAL A 518 -0.37 -18.70 -10.08
N TYR A 519 0.34 -19.74 -10.49
CA TYR A 519 0.63 -20.00 -11.89
C TYR A 519 -0.46 -20.87 -12.53
N GLU A 520 -0.53 -20.90 -13.85
CA GLU A 520 -1.54 -21.68 -14.60
C GLU A 520 -1.45 -23.19 -14.35
N ASP A 521 -0.27 -23.69 -14.01
CA ASP A 521 -0.05 -25.10 -13.63
C ASP A 521 -0.48 -25.44 -12.20
N GLY A 522 -1.00 -24.47 -11.46
CA GLY A 522 -1.46 -24.59 -10.09
C GLY A 522 -0.37 -24.49 -9.02
N VAL A 523 0.87 -24.25 -9.43
CA VAL A 523 1.99 -23.98 -8.50
C VAL A 523 1.90 -22.54 -8.01
N VAL A 524 2.39 -22.29 -6.79
CA VAL A 524 2.39 -20.94 -6.22
C VAL A 524 3.80 -20.45 -5.91
N LEU A 525 3.99 -19.15 -6.10
CA LEU A 525 5.08 -18.42 -5.46
C LEU A 525 4.57 -17.97 -4.08
N GLN A 526 5.21 -18.46 -3.03
CA GLN A 526 4.82 -18.14 -1.66
C GLN A 526 5.99 -17.60 -0.84
N LYS A 527 5.66 -16.73 0.11
CA LYS A 527 6.57 -16.22 1.12
C LYS A 527 6.15 -16.78 2.49
N GLU A 528 7.03 -17.56 3.12
CA GLU A 528 6.74 -18.22 4.39
C GLU A 528 7.12 -17.37 5.60
N GLU A 529 8.12 -16.52 5.48
CA GLU A 529 8.63 -15.67 6.55
C GLU A 529 8.52 -14.20 6.21
N ARG A 530 8.21 -13.41 7.23
CA ARG A 530 8.23 -11.93 7.12
C ARG A 530 9.67 -11.45 6.96
N THR A 531 9.85 -10.36 6.21
CA THR A 531 11.13 -9.68 6.12
C THR A 531 11.64 -9.34 7.53
N GLN A 532 12.88 -9.70 7.82
CA GLN A 532 13.56 -9.34 9.06
C GLN A 532 14.32 -8.05 8.79
N ILE A 533 14.27 -7.14 9.74
CA ILE A 533 15.11 -5.94 9.77
C ILE A 533 16.13 -6.23 10.86
N ASP A 534 17.40 -6.33 10.47
CA ASP A 534 18.52 -6.50 11.40
C ASP A 534 18.68 -5.27 12.28
#